data_448657280af326131f8cb697f2f88400
#
_entry.id   448657280af326131f8cb697f2f88400
#
_cell.length_a   1.000
_cell.length_b   1.000
_cell.length_c   1.000
_cell.angle_alpha   90.00
_cell.angle_beta   90.00
_cell.angle_gamma   90.00
#
_symmetry.space_group_name_H-M   'P 1'
#
loop_
_entity.id
_entity.type
_entity.pdbx_description
1 polymer ?
#
loop_
_entity_poly.entity_id
_entity_poly.type
_entity_poly.pdbx_seq_one_letter_code
_entity_poly.pdbx_strand_id
1 'polypeptide(L)'
;MGLKIEEMEAGQSIKFQKPKCFEFVKALKSGGTGKTVLMRDTTINEFFVCKKYDPEQKEYEETFYKRFVEEIKIMYSVYNSNIVRIYDYFLYPERKTGYIIMEYIEGENIEEYFQLANQENINSVFVQMINAFSYLEQHNILHRDIRAANVMVNEKGDIKIIDFGFGKKLNEGQKDKQASVLLNWPASKVPKEIDDEQYDVQTEIFYVGYLIKNIIERYNINCFKYGLLLEKMIQIDPTDRWYSFEEIQKCIAEQTFEQIDFSYTEKKIYQNFATSFCNVLAQIIDCLNAEKDTSVIIEKLRIILRDNCLEENVTNVEKVISIFVKSKYKYYNNRTMKVSTIKEFYEFFLSQPATVKEIVLNNLYGRIGNIPVVTSLYDEELPFN
;
A
#
# COMPACT_ATOMS: atom_id res chain seq x y z
N MET A 1 9.30 44.15 -10.03
CA MET A 1 9.36 44.25 -8.56
C MET A 1 8.42 43.17 -8.03
N GLY A 2 8.94 42.17 -7.34
CA GLY A 2 8.07 41.17 -6.69
C GLY A 2 7.45 41.80 -5.43
N LEU A 3 6.15 41.61 -5.24
CA LEU A 3 5.47 41.94 -4.00
C LEU A 3 6.13 41.20 -2.84
N LYS A 4 6.40 41.89 -1.74
CA LYS A 4 6.85 41.25 -0.50
C LYS A 4 5.70 40.47 0.11
N ILE A 5 5.96 39.29 0.66
CA ILE A 5 4.92 38.42 1.26
C ILE A 5 4.11 39.16 2.33
N GLU A 6 4.76 40.08 3.05
CA GLU A 6 4.16 40.92 4.11
C GLU A 6 3.15 41.99 3.59
N GLU A 7 3.12 42.21 2.27
CA GLU A 7 2.25 43.20 1.60
C GLU A 7 1.09 42.53 0.85
N MET A 8 0.92 41.17 1.00
CA MET A 8 -0.09 40.40 0.26
C MET A 8 -1.38 40.28 1.07
N GLU A 9 -2.49 40.48 0.39
CA GLU A 9 -3.84 40.31 0.94
C GLU A 9 -4.44 38.96 0.52
N ALA A 10 -5.35 38.43 1.34
CA ALA A 10 -6.07 37.21 1.03
C ALA A 10 -6.84 37.34 -0.30
N GLY A 11 -6.67 36.37 -1.20
CA GLY A 11 -7.30 36.36 -2.53
C GLY A 11 -6.45 36.99 -3.64
N GLN A 12 -5.29 37.57 -3.37
CA GLN A 12 -4.38 38.04 -4.41
C GLN A 12 -3.76 36.87 -5.19
N SER A 13 -3.70 37.00 -6.52
CA SER A 13 -3.11 36.01 -7.40
C SER A 13 -1.58 36.08 -7.38
N ILE A 14 -0.92 34.94 -7.13
CA ILE A 14 0.53 34.81 -7.21
C ILE A 14 0.88 34.19 -8.58
N LYS A 15 1.71 34.90 -9.37
CA LYS A 15 2.21 34.37 -10.65
C LYS A 15 3.70 34.08 -10.54
N PHE A 16 4.08 32.82 -10.77
CA PHE A 16 5.48 32.43 -10.86
C PHE A 16 6.03 32.80 -12.24
N GLN A 17 7.09 33.61 -12.28
CA GLN A 17 7.64 34.17 -13.51
C GLN A 17 8.62 33.26 -14.25
N LYS A 18 9.14 32.17 -13.60
CA LYS A 18 10.01 31.20 -14.25
C LYS A 18 9.20 30.01 -14.74
N PRO A 19 8.95 29.88 -16.05
CA PRO A 19 8.35 28.66 -16.58
C PRO A 19 9.32 27.49 -16.40
N LYS A 20 8.78 26.31 -16.01
CA LYS A 20 9.53 25.05 -16.11
C LYS A 20 9.81 24.76 -17.59
N CYS A 21 11.03 24.33 -17.90
CA CYS A 21 11.39 23.89 -19.24
C CYS A 21 11.54 22.38 -19.26
N PHE A 22 10.78 21.74 -20.15
CA PHE A 22 10.85 20.31 -20.37
C PHE A 22 11.39 20.03 -21.78
N GLU A 23 12.29 19.06 -21.84
CA GLU A 23 12.82 18.49 -23.07
C GLU A 23 11.91 17.33 -23.52
N PHE A 24 11.47 17.33 -24.77
CA PHE A 24 10.73 16.20 -25.34
C PHE A 24 11.67 15.00 -25.49
N VAL A 25 11.27 13.83 -25.00
CA VAL A 25 12.04 12.59 -25.11
C VAL A 25 11.46 11.69 -26.18
N LYS A 26 10.20 11.29 -26.06
CA LYS A 26 9.49 10.44 -27.03
C LYS A 26 7.99 10.56 -26.88
N ALA A 27 7.27 10.24 -27.97
CA ALA A 27 5.84 9.99 -27.89
C ALA A 27 5.57 8.64 -27.19
N LEU A 28 4.54 8.60 -26.36
CA LEU A 28 4.01 7.38 -25.74
C LEU A 28 2.74 6.94 -26.49
N LYS A 29 2.22 5.74 -26.17
CA LYS A 29 0.95 5.27 -26.74
C LYS A 29 -0.15 6.27 -26.41
N SER A 30 -0.88 6.74 -27.42
CA SER A 30 -2.00 7.67 -27.28
C SER A 30 -3.31 6.89 -27.10
N GLY A 31 -4.20 7.40 -26.24
CA GLY A 31 -5.58 6.91 -26.10
C GLY A 31 -6.57 7.81 -26.83
N GLY A 32 -7.84 7.42 -26.91
CA GLY A 32 -8.90 8.17 -27.61
C GLY A 32 -9.20 9.57 -27.07
N THR A 33 -8.69 9.93 -25.89
CA THR A 33 -8.93 11.23 -25.22
C THR A 33 -7.76 12.20 -25.32
N GLY A 34 -6.58 11.76 -25.82
CA GLY A 34 -5.43 12.66 -25.89
C GLY A 34 -4.12 12.02 -26.32
N LYS A 35 -3.12 12.89 -26.48
CA LYS A 35 -1.75 12.52 -26.86
C LYS A 35 -0.86 12.55 -25.63
N THR A 36 -0.05 11.52 -25.48
CA THR A 36 0.84 11.35 -24.32
C THR A 36 2.31 11.36 -24.78
N VAL A 37 3.14 12.12 -24.07
CA VAL A 37 4.57 12.20 -24.35
C VAL A 37 5.38 12.07 -23.07
N LEU A 38 6.58 11.48 -23.19
CA LEU A 38 7.60 11.50 -22.17
C LEU A 38 8.43 12.76 -22.30
N MET A 39 8.61 13.47 -21.21
CA MET A 39 9.41 14.68 -21.10
C MET A 39 10.45 14.54 -19.98
N ARG A 40 11.50 15.31 -20.07
CA ARG A 40 12.54 15.43 -19.03
C ARG A 40 12.62 16.87 -18.55
N ASP A 41 12.52 17.09 -17.26
CA ASP A 41 12.87 18.37 -16.65
C ASP A 41 14.40 18.45 -16.56
N THR A 42 14.99 19.35 -17.34
CA THR A 42 16.45 19.47 -17.45
C THR A 42 17.08 20.10 -16.20
N THR A 43 16.27 20.75 -15.35
CA THR A 43 16.77 21.38 -14.13
C THR A 43 17.04 20.38 -13.02
N ILE A 44 16.13 19.41 -12.84
CA ILE A 44 16.23 18.38 -11.81
C ILE A 44 16.59 17.00 -12.35
N ASN A 45 16.69 16.88 -13.69
CA ASN A 45 17.02 15.66 -14.42
C ASN A 45 16.04 14.50 -14.19
N GLU A 46 14.74 14.81 -14.04
CA GLU A 46 13.67 13.84 -13.79
C GLU A 46 12.74 13.72 -14.98
N PHE A 47 12.16 12.51 -15.15
CA PHE A 47 11.23 12.21 -16.24
C PHE A 47 9.78 12.38 -15.78
N PHE A 48 8.97 12.92 -16.69
CA PHE A 48 7.55 13.16 -16.50
C PHE A 48 6.75 12.73 -17.72
N VAL A 49 5.51 12.31 -17.49
CA VAL A 49 4.54 12.10 -18.56
C VAL A 49 3.67 13.34 -18.68
N CYS A 50 3.52 13.85 -19.90
CA CYS A 50 2.55 14.88 -20.23
C CYS A 50 1.43 14.29 -21.07
N LYS A 51 0.20 14.33 -20.57
CA LYS A 51 -1.03 13.98 -21.29
C LYS A 51 -1.67 15.28 -21.76
N LYS A 52 -1.72 15.47 -23.09
CA LYS A 52 -2.47 16.58 -23.71
C LYS A 52 -3.89 16.12 -23.98
N TYR A 53 -4.86 16.88 -23.53
CA TYR A 53 -6.24 16.68 -23.94
C TYR A 53 -6.43 17.10 -25.40
N ASP A 54 -6.76 16.13 -26.26
CA ASP A 54 -6.92 16.30 -27.72
C ASP A 54 -7.88 15.21 -28.23
N PRO A 55 -9.21 15.35 -27.97
CA PRO A 55 -10.19 14.32 -28.34
C PRO A 55 -10.34 14.18 -29.83
N GLU A 56 -10.43 12.94 -30.30
CA GLU A 56 -10.64 12.63 -31.74
C GLU A 56 -12.00 13.08 -32.21
N GLN A 57 -13.04 13.01 -31.34
CA GLN A 57 -14.43 13.38 -31.68
C GLN A 57 -14.74 14.80 -31.22
N LYS A 58 -14.61 15.75 -32.08
CA LYS A 58 -14.85 17.18 -31.81
C LYS A 58 -16.30 17.54 -31.50
N GLU A 59 -17.25 16.74 -31.91
CA GLU A 59 -18.69 16.96 -31.65
C GLU A 59 -19.04 16.94 -30.17
N TYR A 60 -18.25 16.23 -29.34
CA TYR A 60 -18.45 16.10 -27.89
C TYR A 60 -17.40 16.83 -27.09
N GLU A 61 -16.67 17.79 -27.65
CA GLU A 61 -15.53 18.49 -27.07
C GLU A 61 -15.86 19.09 -25.67
N GLU A 62 -17.04 19.73 -25.55
CA GLU A 62 -17.48 20.34 -24.27
C GLU A 62 -17.66 19.27 -23.16
N THR A 63 -18.30 18.16 -23.52
CA THR A 63 -18.57 17.07 -22.57
C THR A 63 -17.28 16.40 -22.15
N PHE A 64 -16.39 16.12 -23.10
CA PHE A 64 -15.10 15.51 -22.81
C PHE A 64 -14.15 16.45 -22.06
N TYR A 65 -14.20 17.77 -22.35
CA TYR A 65 -13.42 18.73 -21.59
C TYR A 65 -13.84 18.78 -20.11
N LYS A 66 -15.13 18.76 -19.81
CA LYS A 66 -15.62 18.67 -18.43
C LYS A 66 -15.14 17.39 -17.73
N ARG A 67 -15.17 16.24 -18.43
CA ARG A 67 -14.63 14.99 -17.91
C ARG A 67 -13.12 15.08 -17.62
N PHE A 68 -12.36 15.71 -18.49
CA PHE A 68 -10.93 15.95 -18.29
C PHE A 68 -10.65 16.81 -17.05
N VAL A 69 -11.46 17.83 -16.80
CA VAL A 69 -11.36 18.62 -15.57
C VAL A 69 -11.71 17.79 -14.33
N GLU A 70 -12.72 16.93 -14.40
CA GLU A 70 -13.06 16.01 -13.30
C GLU A 70 -11.95 14.97 -13.08
N GLU A 71 -11.34 14.43 -14.12
CA GLU A 71 -10.15 13.56 -14.03
C GLU A 71 -9.05 14.24 -13.19
N ILE A 72 -8.73 15.50 -13.50
CA ILE A 72 -7.74 16.28 -12.74
C ILE A 72 -8.13 16.37 -11.26
N LYS A 73 -9.38 16.70 -10.95
CA LYS A 73 -9.85 16.84 -9.57
C LYS A 73 -9.72 15.53 -8.79
N ILE A 74 -10.11 14.41 -9.42
CA ILE A 74 -9.96 13.08 -8.82
C ILE A 74 -8.50 12.79 -8.54
N MET A 75 -7.63 12.91 -9.55
CA MET A 75 -6.20 12.61 -9.42
C MET A 75 -5.50 13.48 -8.37
N TYR A 76 -5.90 14.75 -8.21
CA TYR A 76 -5.38 15.62 -7.16
C TYR A 76 -5.85 15.24 -5.75
N SER A 77 -7.00 14.59 -5.63
CA SER A 77 -7.54 14.16 -4.34
C SER A 77 -6.98 12.80 -3.87
N VAL A 78 -6.24 12.10 -4.73
CA VAL A 78 -5.74 10.75 -4.50
C VAL A 78 -4.24 10.78 -4.20
N TYR A 79 -3.84 10.11 -3.10
CA TYR A 79 -2.44 9.92 -2.75
C TYR A 79 -2.21 8.49 -2.26
N ASN A 80 -1.80 7.61 -3.15
CA ASN A 80 -1.56 6.20 -2.86
C ASN A 80 -0.36 5.69 -3.68
N SER A 81 0.47 4.82 -3.11
CA SER A 81 1.67 4.28 -3.78
C SER A 81 1.35 3.48 -5.05
N ASN A 82 0.17 2.88 -5.13
CA ASN A 82 -0.28 2.07 -6.26
C ASN A 82 -1.17 2.84 -7.26
N ILE A 83 -1.22 4.17 -7.14
CA ILE A 83 -1.95 5.04 -8.07
C ILE A 83 -0.98 6.08 -8.62
N VAL A 84 -1.11 6.42 -9.92
CA VAL A 84 -0.25 7.41 -10.57
C VAL A 84 -0.41 8.78 -9.92
N ARG A 85 0.71 9.44 -9.66
CA ARG A 85 0.72 10.78 -9.07
C ARG A 85 0.65 11.85 -10.15
N ILE A 86 -0.25 12.82 -9.95
CA ILE A 86 -0.24 14.07 -10.72
C ILE A 86 0.66 15.10 -10.02
N TYR A 87 1.44 15.83 -10.79
CA TYR A 87 2.33 16.88 -10.28
C TYR A 87 1.83 18.27 -10.61
N ASP A 88 1.24 18.46 -11.81
CA ASP A 88 0.79 19.76 -12.28
C ASP A 88 -0.28 19.63 -13.39
N TYR A 89 -1.01 20.69 -13.65
CA TYR A 89 -1.94 20.76 -14.78
C TYR A 89 -1.99 22.18 -15.36
N PHE A 90 -2.33 22.25 -16.64
CA PHE A 90 -2.55 23.50 -17.36
C PHE A 90 -3.88 23.44 -18.10
N LEU A 91 -4.80 24.35 -17.81
CA LEU A 91 -6.11 24.40 -18.45
C LEU A 91 -6.24 25.68 -19.30
N TYR A 92 -6.78 25.51 -20.50
CA TYR A 92 -7.10 26.58 -21.44
C TYR A 92 -8.58 26.50 -21.81
N PRO A 93 -9.50 27.00 -20.96
CA PRO A 93 -10.95 26.87 -21.13
C PRO A 93 -11.46 27.44 -22.46
N GLU A 94 -10.91 28.58 -22.87
CA GLU A 94 -11.25 29.24 -24.15
C GLU A 94 -10.98 28.37 -25.38
N ARG A 95 -9.99 27.47 -25.27
CA ARG A 95 -9.58 26.57 -26.35
C ARG A 95 -10.03 25.13 -26.11
N LYS A 96 -10.80 24.89 -25.06
CA LYS A 96 -11.22 23.53 -24.64
C LYS A 96 -10.07 22.52 -24.67
N THR A 97 -8.90 22.90 -24.16
CA THR A 97 -7.72 22.06 -24.11
C THR A 97 -6.99 22.19 -22.79
N GLY A 98 -6.08 21.27 -22.52
CA GLY A 98 -5.28 21.28 -21.31
C GLY A 98 -4.20 20.21 -21.32
N TYR A 99 -3.38 20.22 -20.29
CA TYR A 99 -2.28 19.30 -20.09
C TYR A 99 -2.25 18.83 -18.63
N ILE A 100 -1.91 17.56 -18.44
CA ILE A 100 -1.62 16.97 -17.13
C ILE A 100 -0.15 16.57 -17.12
N ILE A 101 0.59 16.94 -16.10
CA ILE A 101 1.95 16.48 -15.85
C ILE A 101 1.91 15.47 -14.71
N MET A 102 2.34 14.23 -14.97
CA MET A 102 2.23 13.12 -14.04
C MET A 102 3.50 12.29 -13.96
N GLU A 103 3.53 11.40 -12.99
CA GLU A 103 4.58 10.42 -12.74
C GLU A 103 4.86 9.60 -14.01
N TYR A 104 6.16 9.45 -14.33
CA TYR A 104 6.60 8.46 -15.31
C TYR A 104 6.81 7.13 -14.61
N ILE A 105 6.17 6.10 -15.11
CA ILE A 105 6.29 4.74 -14.62
C ILE A 105 7.16 3.98 -15.61
N GLU A 106 8.36 3.63 -15.18
CA GLU A 106 9.27 2.79 -15.96
C GLU A 106 8.86 1.33 -15.81
N GLY A 107 8.10 0.85 -16.78
CA GLY A 107 7.52 -0.49 -16.77
C GLY A 107 6.56 -0.71 -17.93
N GLU A 108 5.90 -1.86 -17.91
CA GLU A 108 4.95 -2.32 -18.91
C GLU A 108 3.53 -2.31 -18.35
N ASN A 109 2.50 -2.40 -19.22
CA ASN A 109 1.17 -2.69 -18.70
C ASN A 109 1.11 -4.12 -18.14
N ILE A 110 0.15 -4.37 -17.25
CA ILE A 110 0.06 -5.65 -16.51
C ILE A 110 0.04 -6.89 -17.44
N GLU A 111 -0.53 -6.79 -18.63
CA GLU A 111 -0.59 -7.89 -19.58
C GLU A 111 0.78 -8.15 -20.23
N GLU A 112 1.46 -7.10 -20.70
CA GLU A 112 2.81 -7.18 -21.23
C GLU A 112 3.80 -7.66 -20.16
N TYR A 113 3.65 -7.22 -18.90
CA TYR A 113 4.46 -7.66 -17.77
C TYR A 113 4.41 -9.18 -17.54
N PHE A 114 3.20 -9.77 -17.51
CA PHE A 114 3.06 -11.21 -17.33
C PHE A 114 3.42 -12.02 -18.58
N GLN A 115 3.39 -11.42 -19.76
CA GLN A 115 3.91 -12.03 -20.98
C GLN A 115 5.43 -12.28 -20.90
N LEU A 116 6.17 -11.47 -20.14
CA LEU A 116 7.61 -11.56 -19.94
C LEU A 116 8.04 -12.57 -18.86
N ALA A 117 7.16 -13.50 -18.49
CA ALA A 117 7.42 -14.61 -17.54
C ALA A 117 7.63 -14.23 -16.06
N ASN A 118 6.95 -13.16 -15.57
CA ASN A 118 6.97 -12.72 -14.17
C ASN A 118 5.85 -13.37 -13.32
N GLN A 119 5.54 -14.64 -13.56
CA GLN A 119 4.36 -15.32 -13.03
C GLN A 119 4.32 -15.40 -11.51
N GLU A 120 5.48 -15.47 -10.84
CA GLU A 120 5.60 -15.51 -9.38
C GLU A 120 5.05 -14.26 -8.69
N ASN A 121 5.01 -13.13 -9.39
CA ASN A 121 4.55 -11.86 -8.84
C ASN A 121 3.02 -11.71 -8.82
N ILE A 122 2.25 -12.64 -9.39
CA ILE A 122 0.79 -12.53 -9.49
C ILE A 122 0.09 -12.30 -8.14
N ASN A 123 0.58 -12.94 -7.08
CA ASN A 123 0.03 -12.79 -5.74
C ASN A 123 0.27 -11.38 -5.18
N SER A 124 1.47 -10.85 -5.37
CA SER A 124 1.83 -9.48 -4.95
C SER A 124 1.01 -8.44 -5.74
N VAL A 125 0.93 -8.60 -7.06
CA VAL A 125 0.16 -7.73 -7.94
C VAL A 125 -1.32 -7.73 -7.55
N PHE A 126 -1.91 -8.90 -7.28
CA PHE A 126 -3.28 -9.00 -6.81
C PHE A 126 -3.51 -8.23 -5.50
N VAL A 127 -2.65 -8.43 -4.50
CA VAL A 127 -2.76 -7.73 -3.21
C VAL A 127 -2.64 -6.22 -3.39
N GLN A 128 -1.71 -5.75 -4.21
CA GLN A 128 -1.54 -4.33 -4.51
C GLN A 128 -2.78 -3.75 -5.22
N MET A 129 -3.40 -4.50 -6.16
CA MET A 129 -4.66 -4.11 -6.81
C MET A 129 -5.77 -3.95 -5.78
N ILE A 130 -5.97 -4.95 -4.91
CA ILE A 130 -6.99 -4.87 -3.85
C ILE A 130 -6.75 -3.67 -2.94
N ASN A 131 -5.51 -3.40 -2.54
CA ASN A 131 -5.16 -2.25 -1.69
C ASN A 131 -5.45 -0.91 -2.37
N ALA A 132 -5.14 -0.78 -3.66
CA ALA A 132 -5.39 0.43 -4.42
C ALA A 132 -6.90 0.71 -4.56
N PHE A 133 -7.68 -0.32 -4.90
CA PHE A 133 -9.13 -0.17 -5.06
C PHE A 133 -9.86 0.01 -3.71
N SER A 134 -9.39 -0.61 -2.63
CA SER A 134 -9.90 -0.33 -1.28
C SER A 134 -9.65 1.14 -0.88
N TYR A 135 -8.48 1.69 -1.24
CA TYR A 135 -8.21 3.12 -1.03
C TYR A 135 -9.18 4.01 -1.83
N LEU A 136 -9.46 3.68 -3.10
CA LEU A 136 -10.42 4.43 -3.92
C LEU A 136 -11.84 4.34 -3.33
N GLU A 137 -12.26 3.16 -2.90
CA GLU A 137 -13.55 2.93 -2.22
C GLU A 137 -13.70 3.83 -0.99
N GLN A 138 -12.70 3.87 -0.09
CA GLN A 138 -12.69 4.72 1.11
C GLN A 138 -12.80 6.21 0.81
N HIS A 139 -12.40 6.63 -0.40
CA HIS A 139 -12.50 8.01 -0.88
C HIS A 139 -13.73 8.26 -1.75
N ASN A 140 -14.64 7.26 -1.87
CA ASN A 140 -15.83 7.30 -2.73
C ASN A 140 -15.50 7.58 -4.20
N ILE A 141 -14.41 7.01 -4.71
CA ILE A 141 -13.96 7.17 -6.09
C ILE A 141 -14.13 5.83 -6.82
N LEU A 142 -14.82 5.86 -7.94
CA LEU A 142 -14.90 4.76 -8.90
C LEU A 142 -13.98 5.05 -10.08
N HIS A 143 -13.18 4.06 -10.49
CA HIS A 143 -12.26 4.18 -11.63
C HIS A 143 -12.96 4.07 -12.99
N ARG A 144 -13.86 3.12 -13.13
CA ARG A 144 -14.77 2.89 -14.26
C ARG A 144 -14.13 2.50 -15.60
N ASP A 145 -12.82 2.36 -15.67
CA ASP A 145 -12.10 1.87 -16.86
C ASP A 145 -10.98 0.87 -16.44
N ILE A 146 -11.40 -0.21 -15.75
CA ILE A 146 -10.48 -1.23 -15.24
C ILE A 146 -10.10 -2.18 -16.38
N ARG A 147 -8.90 -2.02 -16.92
CA ARG A 147 -8.36 -2.85 -18.01
C ARG A 147 -6.84 -2.89 -17.97
N ALA A 148 -6.26 -3.86 -18.67
CA ALA A 148 -4.81 -4.08 -18.63
C ALA A 148 -3.99 -2.84 -19.01
N ALA A 149 -4.45 -2.05 -19.97
CA ALA A 149 -3.78 -0.84 -20.42
C ALA A 149 -3.69 0.25 -19.33
N ASN A 150 -4.55 0.19 -18.30
CA ASN A 150 -4.64 1.19 -17.23
C ASN A 150 -3.98 0.72 -15.94
N VAL A 151 -3.26 -0.40 -15.96
CA VAL A 151 -2.45 -0.91 -14.84
C VAL A 151 -1.02 -1.11 -15.32
N MET A 152 -0.11 -0.23 -14.89
CA MET A 152 1.32 -0.34 -15.17
C MET A 152 2.00 -1.15 -14.06
N VAL A 153 3.03 -1.92 -14.41
CA VAL A 153 3.86 -2.67 -13.47
C VAL A 153 5.32 -2.36 -13.75
N ASN A 154 6.07 -1.93 -12.73
CA ASN A 154 7.48 -1.67 -12.87
C ASN A 154 8.33 -2.96 -12.77
N GLU A 155 9.64 -2.86 -12.98
CA GLU A 155 10.56 -4.00 -12.90
C GLU A 155 10.59 -4.68 -11.52
N LYS A 156 10.20 -3.96 -10.45
CA LYS A 156 10.13 -4.50 -9.08
C LYS A 156 8.83 -5.23 -8.78
N GLY A 157 7.86 -5.20 -9.70
CA GLY A 157 6.54 -5.76 -9.50
C GLY A 157 5.57 -4.81 -8.75
N ASP A 158 5.91 -3.52 -8.62
CA ASP A 158 5.00 -2.53 -8.05
C ASP A 158 4.03 -2.04 -9.12
N ILE A 159 2.73 -2.05 -8.80
CA ILE A 159 1.71 -1.57 -9.72
C ILE A 159 1.46 -0.07 -9.57
N LYS A 160 0.97 0.51 -10.66
CA LYS A 160 0.38 1.86 -10.71
C LYS A 160 -0.89 1.85 -11.54
N ILE A 161 -2.01 2.18 -10.94
CA ILE A 161 -3.27 2.43 -11.65
C ILE A 161 -3.18 3.81 -12.28
N ILE A 162 -3.50 3.88 -13.58
CA ILE A 162 -3.43 5.10 -14.38
C ILE A 162 -4.77 5.37 -15.06
N ASP A 163 -4.95 6.59 -15.55
CA ASP A 163 -6.05 7.05 -16.41
C ASP A 163 -7.44 7.02 -15.73
N PHE A 164 -7.77 8.12 -15.05
CA PHE A 164 -9.07 8.37 -14.41
C PHE A 164 -10.06 9.14 -15.34
N GLY A 165 -9.85 9.09 -16.66
CA GLY A 165 -10.68 9.81 -17.64
C GLY A 165 -12.17 9.46 -17.61
N PHE A 166 -12.51 8.31 -17.03
CA PHE A 166 -13.89 7.87 -16.76
C PHE A 166 -14.22 7.84 -15.26
N GLY A 167 -13.24 8.19 -14.43
CA GLY A 167 -13.39 8.17 -12.98
C GLY A 167 -14.53 9.07 -12.49
N LYS A 168 -15.14 8.70 -11.38
CA LYS A 168 -16.23 9.45 -10.76
C LYS A 168 -16.09 9.46 -9.26
N LYS A 169 -16.16 10.64 -8.68
CA LYS A 169 -16.30 10.81 -7.23
C LYS A 169 -17.77 10.85 -6.88
N LEU A 170 -18.21 9.93 -6.03
CA LEU A 170 -19.60 9.84 -5.55
C LEU A 170 -19.77 10.65 -4.27
N ASN A 171 -20.98 11.17 -4.03
CA ASN A 171 -21.38 11.59 -2.70
C ASN A 171 -21.74 10.36 -1.86
N GLU A 172 -21.62 10.45 -0.53
CA GLU A 172 -21.97 9.34 0.36
C GLU A 172 -23.37 8.78 0.06
N GLY A 173 -23.42 7.46 -0.17
CA GLY A 173 -24.68 6.74 -0.47
C GLY A 173 -25.23 6.88 -1.89
N GLN A 174 -24.54 7.56 -2.80
CA GLN A 174 -24.96 7.62 -4.20
C GLN A 174 -24.44 6.42 -4.99
N LYS A 175 -25.35 5.79 -5.76
CA LYS A 175 -25.01 4.87 -6.86
C LYS A 175 -24.94 5.65 -8.16
N ASP A 176 -23.96 5.32 -8.99
CA ASP A 176 -23.92 5.92 -10.33
C ASP A 176 -24.93 5.25 -11.26
N LYS A 177 -25.84 6.06 -11.80
CA LYS A 177 -26.88 5.61 -12.73
C LYS A 177 -26.48 5.76 -14.20
N GLN A 178 -25.22 6.00 -14.51
CA GLN A 178 -24.75 6.17 -15.90
C GLN A 178 -23.73 5.09 -16.25
N ALA A 179 -24.22 3.93 -16.67
CA ALA A 179 -23.40 2.81 -17.16
C ALA A 179 -22.80 3.03 -18.56
N SER A 180 -22.86 4.24 -19.11
CA SER A 180 -22.43 4.57 -20.49
C SER A 180 -20.92 4.34 -20.79
N VAL A 181 -20.18 3.73 -19.89
CA VAL A 181 -18.71 3.64 -19.91
C VAL A 181 -18.16 2.32 -20.44
N LEU A 182 -19.02 1.31 -20.60
CA LEU A 182 -18.57 -0.06 -20.89
C LEU A 182 -18.23 -0.35 -22.36
N LEU A 183 -18.18 0.67 -23.20
CA LEU A 183 -17.98 0.50 -24.66
C LEU A 183 -16.60 -0.06 -25.04
N ASN A 184 -15.64 -0.16 -24.14
CA ASN A 184 -14.27 -0.58 -24.48
C ASN A 184 -13.86 -1.96 -23.95
N TRP A 185 -14.74 -2.68 -23.24
CA TRP A 185 -14.44 -4.03 -22.79
C TRP A 185 -15.05 -5.09 -23.68
N PRO A 186 -14.25 -5.92 -24.35
CA PRO A 186 -14.74 -7.17 -24.92
C PRO A 186 -14.87 -8.21 -23.78
N ALA A 187 -15.69 -7.94 -22.77
CA ALA A 187 -15.98 -8.91 -21.76
C ALA A 187 -16.96 -9.92 -22.32
N SER A 188 -16.56 -11.18 -22.36
CA SER A 188 -17.48 -12.29 -22.68
C SER A 188 -18.56 -12.46 -21.60
N LYS A 189 -18.39 -11.81 -20.45
CA LYS A 189 -19.35 -11.77 -19.34
C LYS A 189 -19.42 -10.36 -18.79
N VAL A 190 -20.64 -9.89 -18.56
CA VAL A 190 -20.98 -8.58 -18.00
C VAL A 190 -21.69 -8.83 -16.66
N PRO A 191 -21.37 -8.10 -15.59
CA PRO A 191 -22.09 -8.23 -14.33
C PRO A 191 -23.53 -7.73 -14.47
N LYS A 192 -24.48 -8.35 -13.75
CA LYS A 192 -25.92 -8.19 -13.91
C LYS A 192 -26.40 -6.74 -13.69
N GLU A 193 -25.78 -6.01 -12.76
CA GLU A 193 -26.13 -4.62 -12.44
C GLU A 193 -25.92 -3.64 -13.60
N ILE A 194 -25.16 -4.02 -14.60
CA ILE A 194 -24.94 -3.21 -15.82
C ILE A 194 -26.21 -3.18 -16.68
N ASP A 195 -26.99 -4.26 -16.71
CA ASP A 195 -28.26 -4.30 -17.41
C ASP A 195 -29.26 -3.29 -16.80
N ASP A 196 -29.11 -2.98 -15.51
CA ASP A 196 -29.90 -1.97 -14.77
C ASP A 196 -29.26 -0.56 -14.83
N GLU A 197 -28.26 -0.34 -15.69
CA GLU A 197 -27.48 0.91 -15.82
C GLU A 197 -26.82 1.35 -14.49
N GLN A 198 -26.54 0.41 -13.58
CA GLN A 198 -25.87 0.70 -12.30
C GLN A 198 -24.39 0.36 -12.36
N TYR A 199 -23.58 1.21 -11.75
CA TYR A 199 -22.14 0.99 -11.55
C TYR A 199 -21.77 1.41 -10.13
N ASP A 200 -21.18 0.50 -9.38
CA ASP A 200 -20.75 0.73 -8.00
C ASP A 200 -19.45 -0.05 -7.67
N VAL A 201 -19.10 -0.09 -6.40
CA VAL A 201 -17.89 -0.79 -5.90
C VAL A 201 -17.94 -2.29 -6.25
N GLN A 202 -19.11 -2.93 -6.16
CA GLN A 202 -19.24 -4.35 -6.49
C GLN A 202 -19.00 -4.60 -7.98
N THR A 203 -19.34 -3.64 -8.86
CA THR A 203 -19.00 -3.68 -10.27
C THR A 203 -17.49 -3.58 -10.49
N GLU A 204 -16.79 -2.72 -9.73
CA GLU A 204 -15.32 -2.63 -9.79
C GLU A 204 -14.65 -3.91 -9.28
N ILE A 205 -15.17 -4.53 -8.21
CA ILE A 205 -14.72 -5.84 -7.72
C ILE A 205 -14.78 -6.89 -8.83
N PHE A 206 -15.89 -6.92 -9.58
CA PHE A 206 -16.02 -7.84 -10.71
C PHE A 206 -14.94 -7.61 -11.77
N TYR A 207 -14.73 -6.36 -12.20
CA TYR A 207 -13.76 -6.07 -13.25
C TYR A 207 -12.30 -6.27 -12.82
N VAL A 208 -11.95 -5.94 -11.60
CA VAL A 208 -10.63 -6.27 -11.03
C VAL A 208 -10.42 -7.79 -11.03
N GLY A 209 -11.39 -8.54 -10.52
CA GLY A 209 -11.34 -10.00 -10.52
C GLY A 209 -11.23 -10.59 -11.93
N TYR A 210 -12.01 -10.08 -12.87
CA TYR A 210 -12.02 -10.54 -14.25
C TYR A 210 -10.70 -10.26 -14.97
N LEU A 211 -10.08 -9.10 -14.72
CA LEU A 211 -8.75 -8.77 -15.24
C LEU A 211 -7.69 -9.77 -14.77
N ILE A 212 -7.64 -10.04 -13.47
CA ILE A 212 -6.69 -10.98 -12.87
C ILE A 212 -6.93 -12.41 -13.38
N LYS A 213 -8.21 -12.83 -13.47
CA LYS A 213 -8.57 -14.15 -14.01
C LYS A 213 -8.08 -14.32 -15.45
N ASN A 214 -8.31 -13.32 -16.31
CA ASN A 214 -7.86 -13.38 -17.71
C ASN A 214 -6.33 -13.51 -17.82
N ILE A 215 -5.58 -12.83 -16.96
CA ILE A 215 -4.11 -12.93 -16.89
C ILE A 215 -3.71 -14.35 -16.48
N ILE A 216 -4.31 -14.90 -15.41
CA ILE A 216 -4.02 -16.24 -14.90
C ILE A 216 -4.29 -17.29 -15.99
N GLU A 217 -5.43 -17.22 -16.67
CA GLU A 217 -5.82 -18.17 -17.70
C GLU A 217 -4.92 -18.05 -18.94
N ARG A 218 -4.68 -16.82 -19.42
CA ARG A 218 -3.89 -16.56 -20.63
C ARG A 218 -2.44 -17.03 -20.51
N TYR A 219 -1.83 -16.83 -19.34
CA TYR A 219 -0.42 -17.16 -19.09
C TYR A 219 -0.22 -18.45 -18.31
N ASN A 220 -1.29 -19.25 -18.08
CA ASN A 220 -1.26 -20.53 -17.36
C ASN A 220 -0.57 -20.43 -15.98
N ILE A 221 -0.93 -19.41 -15.19
CA ILE A 221 -0.32 -19.15 -13.89
C ILE A 221 -0.87 -20.13 -12.85
N ASN A 222 -0.02 -21.02 -12.33
CA ASN A 222 -0.43 -22.05 -11.38
C ASN A 222 -0.10 -21.74 -9.90
N CYS A 223 0.61 -20.64 -9.64
CA CYS A 223 1.06 -20.25 -8.30
C CYS A 223 0.11 -19.27 -7.58
N PHE A 224 -1.08 -19.00 -8.13
CA PHE A 224 -2.04 -18.07 -7.56
C PHE A 224 -2.72 -18.66 -6.32
N LYS A 225 -2.59 -17.95 -5.18
CA LYS A 225 -3.03 -18.44 -3.86
C LYS A 225 -4.45 -18.04 -3.50
N TYR A 226 -5.01 -17.02 -4.13
CA TYR A 226 -6.29 -16.41 -3.75
C TYR A 226 -7.46 -16.86 -4.63
N GLY A 227 -7.42 -18.10 -5.13
CA GLY A 227 -8.41 -18.63 -6.08
C GLY A 227 -9.85 -18.50 -5.60
N LEU A 228 -10.13 -18.85 -4.33
CA LEU A 228 -11.48 -18.74 -3.75
C LEU A 228 -11.97 -17.29 -3.65
N LEU A 229 -11.07 -16.33 -3.31
CA LEU A 229 -11.42 -14.91 -3.29
C LEU A 229 -11.77 -14.44 -4.70
N LEU A 230 -10.95 -14.82 -5.68
CA LEU A 230 -11.13 -14.46 -7.10
C LEU A 230 -12.45 -15.02 -7.66
N GLU A 231 -12.78 -16.28 -7.38
CA GLU A 231 -14.04 -16.89 -7.83
C GLU A 231 -15.25 -16.13 -7.31
N LYS A 232 -15.21 -15.67 -6.04
CA LYS A 232 -16.29 -14.85 -5.47
C LYS A 232 -16.31 -13.43 -6.04
N MET A 233 -15.16 -12.84 -6.43
CA MET A 233 -15.10 -11.52 -7.07
C MET A 233 -15.81 -11.49 -8.43
N ILE A 234 -15.76 -12.58 -9.19
CA ILE A 234 -16.27 -12.66 -10.56
C ILE A 234 -17.69 -13.23 -10.68
N GLN A 235 -18.43 -13.33 -9.58
CA GLN A 235 -19.84 -13.72 -9.64
C GLN A 235 -20.65 -12.69 -10.42
N ILE A 236 -21.53 -13.15 -11.32
CA ILE A 236 -22.35 -12.29 -12.18
C ILE A 236 -23.39 -11.54 -11.35
N ASP A 237 -24.00 -12.23 -10.38
CA ASP A 237 -24.95 -11.63 -9.45
C ASP A 237 -24.19 -10.91 -8.32
N PRO A 238 -24.42 -9.59 -8.10
CA PRO A 238 -23.73 -8.85 -7.03
C PRO A 238 -24.07 -9.39 -5.62
N THR A 239 -25.21 -10.08 -5.43
CA THR A 239 -25.55 -10.68 -4.14
C THR A 239 -24.65 -11.84 -3.74
N ASP A 240 -24.03 -12.52 -4.72
CA ASP A 240 -23.09 -13.62 -4.52
C ASP A 240 -21.63 -13.14 -4.49
N ARG A 241 -21.42 -11.84 -4.68
CA ARG A 241 -20.10 -11.21 -4.78
C ARG A 241 -19.66 -10.63 -3.43
N TRP A 242 -18.38 -10.25 -3.33
CA TRP A 242 -17.89 -9.44 -2.21
C TRP A 242 -18.62 -8.07 -2.18
N TYR A 243 -18.90 -7.60 -0.98
CA TYR A 243 -19.59 -6.32 -0.80
C TYR A 243 -18.64 -5.12 -0.92
N SER A 244 -17.36 -5.30 -0.51
CA SER A 244 -16.34 -4.26 -0.49
C SER A 244 -14.93 -4.82 -0.73
N PHE A 245 -14.01 -3.97 -1.17
CA PHE A 245 -12.59 -4.32 -1.21
C PHE A 245 -11.99 -4.46 0.19
N GLU A 246 -12.55 -3.76 1.18
CA GLU A 246 -12.13 -3.92 2.58
C GLU A 246 -12.37 -5.34 3.10
N GLU A 247 -13.49 -5.98 2.75
CA GLU A 247 -13.74 -7.39 3.10
C GLU A 247 -12.70 -8.31 2.47
N ILE A 248 -12.36 -8.08 1.20
CA ILE A 248 -11.32 -8.86 0.51
C ILE A 248 -9.97 -8.68 1.18
N GLN A 249 -9.59 -7.46 1.57
CA GLN A 249 -8.35 -7.19 2.30
C GLN A 249 -8.29 -7.95 3.63
N LYS A 250 -9.39 -7.96 4.40
CA LYS A 250 -9.47 -8.71 5.66
C LYS A 250 -9.24 -10.21 5.41
N CYS A 251 -9.90 -10.79 4.40
CA CYS A 251 -9.70 -12.20 4.06
C CYS A 251 -8.27 -12.51 3.58
N ILE A 252 -7.63 -11.59 2.85
CA ILE A 252 -6.22 -11.75 2.46
C ILE A 252 -5.33 -11.77 3.72
N ALA A 253 -5.55 -10.87 4.66
CA ALA A 253 -4.80 -10.81 5.91
C ALA A 253 -5.00 -12.09 6.73
N GLU A 254 -6.23 -12.57 6.87
CA GLU A 254 -6.57 -13.80 7.58
C GLU A 254 -5.91 -15.03 6.94
N GLN A 255 -5.96 -15.16 5.62
CA GLN A 255 -5.29 -16.24 4.90
C GLN A 255 -3.75 -16.19 5.04
N THR A 256 -3.16 -15.01 5.15
CA THR A 256 -1.73 -14.88 5.43
C THR A 256 -1.39 -15.41 6.82
N PHE A 257 -2.26 -15.18 7.81
CA PHE A 257 -2.12 -15.74 9.15
C PHE A 257 -2.33 -17.26 9.18
N GLU A 258 -3.33 -17.79 8.48
CA GLU A 258 -3.59 -19.23 8.41
C GLU A 258 -2.47 -20.00 7.68
N GLN A 259 -1.80 -19.37 6.72
CA GLN A 259 -0.68 -19.98 5.99
C GLN A 259 0.66 -19.96 6.74
N ILE A 260 0.77 -19.20 7.83
CA ILE A 260 1.94 -19.24 8.70
C ILE A 260 1.73 -20.33 9.73
N ASP A 261 1.87 -21.58 9.29
CA ASP A 261 1.89 -22.71 10.20
C ASP A 261 3.31 -22.95 10.70
N PHE A 262 3.59 -22.44 11.89
CA PHE A 262 4.80 -22.76 12.60
C PHE A 262 4.77 -24.23 13.02
N SER A 263 5.83 -24.93 12.72
CA SER A 263 6.06 -26.29 13.22
C SER A 263 6.00 -26.33 14.75
N TYR A 264 5.74 -27.51 15.31
CA TYR A 264 5.77 -27.68 16.77
C TYR A 264 7.10 -27.23 17.38
N THR A 265 8.20 -27.49 16.70
CA THR A 265 9.55 -27.08 17.15
C THR A 265 9.70 -25.56 17.18
N GLU A 266 9.29 -24.86 16.13
CA GLU A 266 9.36 -23.39 16.07
C GLU A 266 8.48 -22.73 17.14
N LYS A 267 7.24 -23.23 17.31
CA LYS A 267 6.34 -22.81 18.38
C LYS A 267 7.00 -22.99 19.75
N LYS A 268 7.70 -24.11 19.96
CA LYS A 268 8.38 -24.42 21.23
C LYS A 268 9.57 -23.49 21.47
N ILE A 269 10.40 -23.24 20.46
CA ILE A 269 11.53 -22.30 20.53
C ILE A 269 11.04 -20.91 20.95
N TYR A 270 10.02 -20.38 20.25
CA TYR A 270 9.42 -19.10 20.60
C TYR A 270 8.87 -19.09 22.04
N GLN A 271 8.09 -20.11 22.43
CA GLN A 271 7.47 -20.20 23.76
C GLN A 271 8.52 -20.25 24.88
N ASN A 272 9.60 -21.01 24.69
CA ASN A 272 10.69 -21.10 25.65
C ASN A 272 11.37 -19.74 25.85
N PHE A 273 11.68 -19.06 24.74
CA PHE A 273 12.28 -17.74 24.79
C PHE A 273 11.34 -16.72 25.46
N ALA A 274 10.10 -16.61 24.99
CA ALA A 274 9.14 -15.64 25.50
C ALA A 274 8.83 -15.84 26.98
N THR A 275 8.72 -17.10 27.42
CA THR A 275 8.52 -17.44 28.84
C THR A 275 9.74 -17.05 29.68
N SER A 276 10.96 -17.39 29.24
CA SER A 276 12.19 -17.02 29.91
C SER A 276 12.36 -15.51 30.01
N PHE A 277 12.04 -14.80 28.90
CA PHE A 277 12.11 -13.34 28.82
C PHE A 277 11.11 -12.65 29.77
N CYS A 278 9.84 -13.07 29.74
CA CYS A 278 8.82 -12.49 30.63
C CYS A 278 9.11 -12.81 32.11
N ASN A 279 9.74 -13.97 32.44
CA ASN A 279 10.07 -14.35 33.79
C ASN A 279 11.14 -13.44 34.43
N VAL A 280 12.00 -12.80 33.66
CA VAL A 280 13.04 -11.89 34.23
C VAL A 280 12.50 -10.47 34.38
N LEU A 281 11.46 -10.06 33.68
CA LEU A 281 10.81 -8.77 33.84
C LEU A 281 9.88 -8.78 35.07
N ALA A 282 9.93 -7.70 35.85
CA ALA A 282 9.06 -7.52 37.01
C ALA A 282 7.94 -6.52 36.75
N GLN A 283 8.26 -5.36 36.18
CA GLN A 283 7.32 -4.26 35.92
C GLN A 283 7.78 -3.42 34.72
N ILE A 284 6.84 -2.86 34.01
CA ILE A 284 7.05 -1.78 33.03
C ILE A 284 6.66 -0.46 33.69
N ILE A 285 7.41 0.62 33.44
CA ILE A 285 7.14 1.93 34.01
C ILE A 285 6.51 2.81 32.94
N ASP A 286 5.40 3.44 33.27
CA ASP A 286 4.55 4.33 32.46
C ASP A 286 3.87 3.63 31.27
N CYS A 287 4.59 3.23 30.24
CA CYS A 287 4.05 2.51 29.09
C CYS A 287 5.11 1.64 28.41
N LEU A 288 4.67 0.60 27.71
CA LEU A 288 5.56 -0.25 26.92
C LEU A 288 5.97 0.50 25.64
N ASN A 289 7.26 0.82 25.52
CA ASN A 289 7.89 1.24 24.29
C ASN A 289 8.83 0.12 23.82
N ALA A 290 8.50 -0.49 22.69
CA ALA A 290 9.18 -1.68 22.17
C ALA A 290 10.06 -1.35 20.96
N GLU A 291 11.18 -2.08 20.80
CA GLU A 291 11.99 -2.03 19.58
C GLU A 291 11.25 -2.72 18.44
N LYS A 292 11.10 -2.06 17.30
CA LYS A 292 10.43 -2.59 16.11
C LYS A 292 11.39 -2.95 14.99
N ASP A 293 12.61 -2.41 15.02
CA ASP A 293 13.59 -2.69 13.99
C ASP A 293 14.21 -4.08 14.18
N THR A 294 13.82 -5.00 13.30
CA THR A 294 14.29 -6.39 13.33
C THR A 294 15.79 -6.53 13.12
N SER A 295 16.40 -5.61 12.35
CA SER A 295 17.84 -5.62 12.07
C SER A 295 18.63 -5.24 13.32
N VAL A 296 18.15 -4.25 14.09
CA VAL A 296 18.72 -3.84 15.37
C VAL A 296 18.63 -4.97 16.39
N ILE A 297 17.47 -5.65 16.44
CA ILE A 297 17.27 -6.80 17.35
C ILE A 297 18.25 -7.94 17.04
N ILE A 298 18.36 -8.32 15.77
CA ILE A 298 19.24 -9.41 15.30
C ILE A 298 20.69 -9.08 15.66
N GLU A 299 21.16 -7.86 15.37
CA GLU A 299 22.54 -7.48 15.65
C GLU A 299 22.85 -7.47 17.15
N LYS A 300 21.96 -6.94 17.98
CA LYS A 300 22.13 -6.93 19.42
C LYS A 300 22.10 -8.35 20.03
N LEU A 301 21.21 -9.23 19.57
CA LEU A 301 21.20 -10.64 19.98
C LEU A 301 22.50 -11.34 19.61
N ARG A 302 23.04 -11.07 18.42
CA ARG A 302 24.35 -11.61 17.98
C ARG A 302 25.47 -11.19 18.92
N ILE A 303 25.50 -9.93 19.36
CA ILE A 303 26.48 -9.42 20.33
C ILE A 303 26.35 -10.15 21.67
N ILE A 304 25.11 -10.29 22.20
CA ILE A 304 24.87 -11.01 23.46
C ILE A 304 25.39 -12.45 23.39
N LEU A 305 25.10 -13.17 22.29
CA LEU A 305 25.55 -14.55 22.10
C LEU A 305 27.07 -14.66 22.01
N ARG A 306 27.72 -13.72 21.32
CA ARG A 306 29.18 -13.66 21.25
C ARG A 306 29.80 -13.43 22.62
N ASP A 307 29.27 -12.47 23.40
CA ASP A 307 29.84 -12.07 24.68
C ASP A 307 29.60 -13.10 25.82
N ASN A 308 28.65 -14.04 25.59
CA ASN A 308 28.32 -15.09 26.57
C ASN A 308 28.55 -16.51 26.00
N CYS A 309 29.40 -16.67 24.99
CA CYS A 309 29.54 -17.96 24.27
C CYS A 309 30.12 -19.11 25.10
N LEU A 310 30.75 -18.82 26.22
CA LEU A 310 31.31 -19.80 27.16
C LEU A 310 30.47 -20.00 28.44
N GLU A 311 29.34 -19.29 28.54
CA GLU A 311 28.49 -19.28 29.71
C GLU A 311 27.22 -20.13 29.50
N GLU A 312 26.71 -20.74 30.55
CA GLU A 312 25.40 -21.42 30.52
C GLU A 312 24.24 -20.39 30.54
N ASN A 313 24.42 -19.34 31.33
CA ASN A 313 23.44 -18.27 31.50
C ASN A 313 24.05 -16.92 31.13
N VAL A 314 23.22 -15.99 30.66
CA VAL A 314 23.71 -14.63 30.35
C VAL A 314 24.18 -13.92 31.61
N THR A 315 25.33 -13.29 31.53
CA THR A 315 25.97 -12.56 32.66
C THR A 315 25.24 -11.29 33.05
N ASN A 316 24.53 -10.68 32.07
CA ASN A 316 23.73 -9.46 32.28
C ASN A 316 22.41 -9.57 31.54
N VAL A 317 21.33 -9.90 32.24
CA VAL A 317 19.99 -10.04 31.68
C VAL A 317 19.39 -8.71 31.27
N GLU A 318 19.79 -7.60 31.86
CA GLU A 318 19.32 -6.25 31.49
C GLU A 318 19.66 -5.91 30.04
N LYS A 319 20.85 -6.33 29.60
CA LYS A 319 21.23 -6.16 28.18
C LYS A 319 20.29 -6.91 27.22
N VAL A 320 19.76 -8.07 27.61
CA VAL A 320 18.78 -8.82 26.80
C VAL A 320 17.43 -8.10 26.80
N ILE A 321 16.99 -7.61 27.96
CA ILE A 321 15.72 -6.87 28.07
C ILE A 321 15.76 -5.61 27.21
N SER A 322 16.86 -4.84 27.28
CA SER A 322 17.03 -3.59 26.52
C SER A 322 17.05 -3.75 24.98
N ILE A 323 17.17 -4.99 24.49
CA ILE A 323 17.02 -5.27 23.05
C ILE A 323 15.58 -5.03 22.60
N PHE A 324 14.60 -5.45 23.40
CA PHE A 324 13.19 -5.49 23.06
C PHE A 324 12.38 -4.36 23.70
N VAL A 325 12.80 -3.89 24.89
CA VAL A 325 12.08 -2.89 25.70
C VAL A 325 12.92 -1.62 25.79
N LYS A 326 12.42 -0.52 25.24
CA LYS A 326 13.03 0.83 25.27
C LYS A 326 12.53 1.69 26.43
N SER A 327 11.35 1.38 26.98
CA SER A 327 10.81 2.07 28.17
C SER A 327 11.57 1.71 29.44
N LYS A 328 11.35 2.48 30.50
CA LYS A 328 11.86 2.13 31.81
C LYS A 328 11.18 0.86 32.36
N TYR A 329 11.91 -0.01 33.02
CA TYR A 329 11.41 -1.26 33.59
C TYR A 329 12.11 -1.62 34.88
N LYS A 330 11.49 -2.52 35.65
CA LYS A 330 12.13 -3.24 36.75
C LYS A 330 12.26 -4.71 36.36
N TYR A 331 13.35 -5.35 36.82
CA TYR A 331 13.59 -6.76 36.57
C TYR A 331 14.10 -7.47 37.82
N TYR A 332 14.01 -8.79 37.83
CA TYR A 332 14.45 -9.60 38.97
C TYR A 332 15.94 -9.87 38.86
N ASN A 333 16.76 -9.31 39.78
CA ASN A 333 18.21 -9.46 39.80
C ASN A 333 18.71 -10.90 40.08
N ASN A 334 17.84 -11.76 40.63
CA ASN A 334 18.13 -13.16 40.93
C ASN A 334 17.67 -14.13 39.83
N ARG A 335 17.19 -13.62 38.70
CA ARG A 335 16.76 -14.42 37.54
C ARG A 335 17.61 -14.13 36.34
N THR A 336 17.84 -15.16 35.52
CA THR A 336 18.64 -15.04 34.33
C THR A 336 18.01 -15.87 33.18
N MET A 337 18.58 -15.79 31.97
CA MET A 337 18.18 -16.55 30.81
C MET A 337 19.32 -17.45 30.35
N LYS A 338 18.99 -18.68 29.93
CA LYS A 338 19.97 -19.59 29.34
C LYS A 338 20.46 -19.06 27.98
N VAL A 339 21.76 -19.13 27.75
CA VAL A 339 22.37 -18.76 26.46
C VAL A 339 21.83 -19.62 25.31
N SER A 340 21.60 -20.93 25.58
CA SER A 340 21.01 -21.87 24.61
C SER A 340 19.61 -21.42 24.14
N THR A 341 18.75 -20.96 25.08
CA THR A 341 17.40 -20.47 24.74
C THR A 341 17.44 -19.22 23.84
N ILE A 342 18.37 -18.31 24.12
CA ILE A 342 18.56 -17.11 23.31
C ILE A 342 19.12 -17.49 21.92
N LYS A 343 20.05 -18.46 21.87
CA LYS A 343 20.65 -18.94 20.62
C LYS A 343 19.60 -19.59 19.71
N GLU A 344 18.79 -20.51 20.25
CA GLU A 344 17.71 -21.15 19.49
C GLU A 344 16.72 -20.14 18.93
N PHE A 345 16.34 -19.14 19.75
CA PHE A 345 15.46 -18.06 19.30
C PHE A 345 16.13 -17.19 18.21
N TYR A 346 17.41 -16.84 18.38
CA TYR A 346 18.16 -16.06 17.40
C TYR A 346 18.22 -16.75 16.03
N GLU A 347 18.57 -18.04 16.02
CA GLU A 347 18.67 -18.85 14.80
C GLU A 347 17.30 -18.98 14.11
N PHE A 348 16.24 -19.26 14.88
CA PHE A 348 14.87 -19.27 14.41
C PHE A 348 14.46 -17.90 13.83
N PHE A 349 14.67 -16.82 14.61
CA PHE A 349 14.25 -15.47 14.19
C PHE A 349 15.02 -14.98 12.96
N LEU A 350 16.31 -15.27 12.88
CA LEU A 350 17.17 -14.90 11.74
C LEU A 350 16.67 -15.56 10.45
N SER A 351 16.26 -16.84 10.49
CA SER A 351 15.82 -17.61 9.32
C SER A 351 14.46 -17.19 8.75
N GLN A 352 13.65 -16.44 9.51
CA GLN A 352 12.30 -16.09 9.11
C GLN A 352 12.24 -14.92 8.10
N PRO A 353 11.25 -14.89 7.19
CA PRO A 353 10.93 -13.71 6.36
C PRO A 353 10.57 -12.49 7.23
N ALA A 354 10.67 -11.28 6.66
CA ALA A 354 10.41 -10.03 7.39
C ALA A 354 9.00 -9.97 8.01
N THR A 355 7.97 -10.39 7.27
CA THR A 355 6.58 -10.44 7.73
C THR A 355 6.39 -11.39 8.91
N VAL A 356 7.08 -12.54 8.91
CA VAL A 356 7.02 -13.53 10.00
C VAL A 356 7.76 -13.00 11.24
N LYS A 357 8.88 -12.30 11.05
CA LYS A 357 9.60 -11.62 12.15
C LYS A 357 8.71 -10.63 12.89
N GLU A 358 7.92 -9.84 12.16
CA GLU A 358 6.97 -8.90 12.76
C GLU A 358 5.90 -9.62 13.60
N ILE A 359 5.37 -10.75 13.11
CA ILE A 359 4.40 -11.56 13.86
C ILE A 359 5.01 -12.11 15.14
N VAL A 360 6.23 -12.64 15.07
CA VAL A 360 6.95 -13.14 16.25
C VAL A 360 7.13 -12.05 17.30
N LEU A 361 7.52 -10.84 16.87
CA LEU A 361 7.68 -9.69 17.77
C LEU A 361 6.35 -9.22 18.35
N ASN A 362 5.29 -9.12 17.55
CA ASN A 362 3.97 -8.73 18.04
C ASN A 362 3.44 -9.69 19.09
N ASN A 363 3.64 -11.01 18.91
CA ASN A 363 3.31 -12.01 19.91
C ASN A 363 4.13 -11.85 21.19
N LEU A 364 5.44 -11.57 21.08
CA LEU A 364 6.30 -11.32 22.23
C LEU A 364 5.84 -10.06 22.98
N TYR A 365 5.58 -8.97 22.28
CA TYR A 365 5.11 -7.72 22.88
C TYR A 365 3.72 -7.84 23.50
N GLY A 366 2.83 -8.66 22.92
CA GLY A 366 1.55 -9.02 23.53
C GLY A 366 1.74 -9.72 24.89
N ARG A 367 2.75 -10.61 25.03
CA ARG A 367 3.08 -11.23 26.32
C ARG A 367 3.71 -10.24 27.31
N ILE A 368 4.59 -9.37 26.83
CA ILE A 368 5.20 -8.31 27.67
C ILE A 368 4.13 -7.33 28.15
N GLY A 369 3.13 -7.02 27.33
CA GLY A 369 2.00 -6.17 27.69
C GLY A 369 1.14 -6.70 28.83
N ASN A 370 1.25 -7.99 29.18
CA ASN A 370 0.59 -8.56 30.35
C ASN A 370 1.41 -8.40 31.66
N ILE A 371 2.63 -7.85 31.57
CA ILE A 371 3.44 -7.54 32.75
C ILE A 371 2.87 -6.27 33.41
N PRO A 372 2.80 -6.22 34.75
CA PRO A 372 2.25 -5.06 35.47
C PRO A 372 2.91 -3.75 35.03
N VAL A 373 2.09 -2.76 34.69
CA VAL A 373 2.52 -1.40 34.39
C VAL A 373 2.32 -0.55 35.63
N VAL A 374 3.37 0.17 36.05
CA VAL A 374 3.34 1.08 37.19
C VAL A 374 3.60 2.49 36.67
N THR A 375 2.72 3.43 36.99
CA THR A 375 2.93 4.85 36.67
C THR A 375 4.02 5.40 37.57
N SER A 376 5.01 6.10 37.02
CA SER A 376 5.93 6.91 37.82
C SER A 376 5.12 8.06 38.44
N LEU A 377 4.60 7.84 39.64
CA LEU A 377 4.18 8.97 40.46
C LEU A 377 5.46 9.79 40.69
N TYR A 378 5.43 11.06 40.32
CA TYR A 378 6.43 12.02 40.77
C TYR A 378 6.56 11.85 42.27
N ASP A 379 7.77 11.50 42.79
CA ASP A 379 8.13 11.80 44.15
C ASP A 379 8.11 13.36 44.24
N GLU A 380 6.92 13.91 44.45
CA GLU A 380 6.83 15.23 45.05
C GLU A 380 7.46 15.08 46.44
N GLU A 381 8.71 15.49 46.56
CA GLU A 381 9.25 15.89 47.86
C GLU A 381 8.27 16.89 48.43
N LEU A 382 7.48 16.45 49.40
CA LEU A 382 6.68 17.34 50.22
C LEU A 382 7.66 18.34 50.89
N PRO A 383 7.54 19.65 50.57
CA PRO A 383 8.33 20.63 51.28
C PRO A 383 7.81 20.71 52.73
N PHE A 384 8.72 20.59 53.65
CA PHE A 384 8.54 20.78 55.09
C PHE A 384 8.09 19.55 55.92
N ASN A 385 9.10 18.88 56.48
CA ASN A 385 9.19 18.64 57.93
C ASN A 385 10.58 19.00 58.43
#